data_89b4e2365bd3fe0e284b1fcce822df1c
#
_entry.id   89b4e2365bd3fe0e284b1fcce822df1c
#
_cell.length_a   1.000
_cell.length_b   1.000
_cell.length_c   1.000
_cell.angle_alpha   90.00
_cell.angle_beta   90.00
_cell.angle_gamma   90.00
#
_symmetry.space_group_name_H-M   'P 1'
#
loop_
_entity.id
_entity.type
_entity.pdbx_description
1 polymer ?
#
loop_
_entity_poly.entity_id
_entity_poly.type
_entity_poly.pdbx_seq_one_letter_code
_entity_poly.pdbx_strand_id
1 'polypeptide(L)'
;VGIPTNRPIQRNDMNDRVYRTQREKYGAVIAEIEKMRLAGRPCLVGTSSVEISELLGRMLTLRHIPHNILNAKLHQQEAQVVAQAGQSRLGKVMITDENGNSHEEERMLGAVTIATNMAGRGTDIKLSDEVREAGGLAIIGTERHDSRRVDRQLRGRAGRQGDPGSSVFFVSLEDH
;
A
#
# COMPACT_ATOMS: atom_id res chain seq x y z
N VAL A 1 9.07 19.69 -30.44
CA VAL A 1 8.70 18.80 -29.36
C VAL A 1 8.46 19.63 -28.11
N GLY A 2 7.21 19.65 -27.67
CA GLY A 2 6.92 20.31 -26.41
C GLY A 2 7.66 19.62 -25.29
N ILE A 3 8.45 20.37 -24.53
CA ILE A 3 9.07 19.82 -23.37
C ILE A 3 7.98 19.59 -22.34
N PRO A 4 7.75 18.34 -21.92
CA PRO A 4 6.73 18.12 -20.91
C PRO A 4 7.08 18.87 -19.65
N THR A 5 6.14 19.65 -19.17
CA THR A 5 6.29 20.33 -17.88
C THR A 5 6.21 19.33 -16.74
N ASN A 6 5.69 18.13 -17.02
CA ASN A 6 5.55 17.07 -16.04
C ASN A 6 6.66 16.04 -16.23
N ARG A 7 7.19 15.57 -15.12
CA ARG A 7 8.15 14.48 -15.15
C ARG A 7 7.48 13.19 -15.63
N PRO A 8 8.22 12.30 -16.31
CA PRO A 8 7.68 11.02 -16.71
C PRO A 8 7.15 10.24 -15.50
N ILE A 9 6.07 9.51 -15.70
CA ILE A 9 5.55 8.63 -14.67
C ILE A 9 6.53 7.49 -14.46
N GLN A 10 7.02 7.32 -13.22
CA GLN A 10 7.94 6.25 -12.85
C GLN A 10 7.22 5.15 -12.07
N ARG A 11 5.90 5.05 -12.22
CA ARG A 11 5.12 4.02 -11.56
C ARG A 11 5.16 2.74 -12.38
N ASN A 12 5.48 1.63 -11.72
CA ASN A 12 5.45 0.32 -12.32
C ASN A 12 4.11 -0.36 -12.00
N ASP A 13 3.23 -0.44 -12.99
CA ASP A 13 1.94 -1.11 -12.84
C ASP A 13 2.13 -2.59 -13.18
N MET A 14 2.12 -3.42 -12.14
CA MET A 14 2.35 -4.86 -12.30
C MET A 14 1.07 -5.59 -12.70
N ASN A 15 1.22 -6.76 -13.30
CA ASN A 15 0.09 -7.60 -13.67
C ASN A 15 -0.69 -8.05 -12.43
N ASP A 16 -1.98 -8.27 -12.60
CA ASP A 16 -2.84 -8.78 -11.53
C ASP A 16 -2.34 -10.14 -11.06
N ARG A 17 -2.44 -10.39 -9.75
CA ARG A 17 -2.14 -11.69 -9.16
C ARG A 17 -3.46 -12.39 -8.89
N VAL A 18 -3.62 -13.58 -9.44
CA VAL A 18 -4.88 -14.32 -9.37
C VAL A 18 -4.73 -15.52 -8.42
N TYR A 19 -5.67 -15.66 -7.51
CA TYR A 19 -5.69 -16.74 -6.52
C TYR A 19 -7.02 -17.49 -6.63
N ARG A 20 -7.05 -18.74 -6.15
CA ARG A 20 -8.26 -19.55 -6.20
C ARG A 20 -9.30 -19.07 -5.19
N THR A 21 -8.86 -18.75 -3.99
CA THR A 21 -9.77 -18.39 -2.89
C THR A 21 -9.46 -17.01 -2.36
N GLN A 22 -10.44 -16.39 -1.71
CA GLN A 22 -10.24 -15.12 -1.03
C GLN A 22 -9.22 -15.26 0.11
N ARG A 23 -9.23 -16.40 0.80
CA ARG A 23 -8.29 -16.65 1.88
C ARG A 23 -6.84 -16.59 1.39
N GLU A 24 -6.56 -17.26 0.27
CA GLU A 24 -5.24 -17.22 -0.35
C GLU A 24 -4.88 -15.81 -0.78
N LYS A 25 -5.84 -15.10 -1.36
CA LYS A 25 -5.65 -13.73 -1.81
C LYS A 25 -5.26 -12.82 -0.65
N TYR A 26 -6.03 -12.82 0.43
CA TYR A 26 -5.74 -11.94 1.57
C TYR A 26 -4.43 -12.31 2.26
N GLY A 27 -4.10 -13.60 2.33
CA GLY A 27 -2.80 -14.02 2.83
C GLY A 27 -1.65 -13.46 1.99
N ALA A 28 -1.81 -13.47 0.66
CA ALA A 28 -0.82 -12.90 -0.25
C ALA A 28 -0.74 -11.38 -0.14
N VAL A 29 -1.87 -10.70 0.08
CA VAL A 29 -1.89 -9.25 0.32
C VAL A 29 -1.07 -8.92 1.55
N ILE A 30 -1.29 -9.62 2.65
CA ILE A 30 -0.55 -9.38 3.89
C ILE A 30 0.96 -9.63 3.69
N ALA A 31 1.32 -10.68 2.98
CA ALA A 31 2.73 -10.98 2.68
C ALA A 31 3.38 -9.85 1.86
N GLU A 32 2.66 -9.29 0.90
CA GLU A 32 3.16 -8.18 0.08
C GLU A 32 3.30 -6.91 0.92
N ILE A 33 2.35 -6.63 1.80
CA ILE A 33 2.41 -5.49 2.71
C ILE A 33 3.68 -5.60 3.58
N GLU A 34 3.92 -6.76 4.16
CA GLU A 34 5.09 -6.98 5.00
C GLU A 34 6.39 -6.81 4.22
N LYS A 35 6.44 -7.33 3.00
CA LYS A 35 7.60 -7.18 2.12
C LYS A 35 7.91 -5.72 1.82
N MET A 36 6.89 -4.94 1.47
CA MET A 36 7.07 -3.52 1.18
C MET A 36 7.49 -2.74 2.43
N ARG A 37 6.86 -3.02 3.56
CA ARG A 37 7.19 -2.38 4.82
C ARG A 37 8.66 -2.58 5.19
N LEU A 38 9.14 -3.82 5.09
CA LEU A 38 10.53 -4.17 5.40
C LEU A 38 11.52 -3.57 4.41
N ALA A 39 11.07 -3.27 3.20
CA ALA A 39 11.90 -2.60 2.19
C ALA A 39 11.93 -1.07 2.36
N GLY A 40 11.27 -0.54 3.38
CA GLY A 40 11.18 0.91 3.59
C GLY A 40 10.17 1.60 2.69
N ARG A 41 9.28 0.85 2.05
CA ARG A 41 8.28 1.40 1.16
C ARG A 41 6.91 1.43 1.84
N PRO A 42 6.27 2.60 1.90
CA PRO A 42 4.91 2.67 2.41
C PRO A 42 3.95 2.00 1.44
N CYS A 43 2.88 1.42 1.99
CA CYS A 43 1.81 0.77 1.22
C CYS A 43 0.51 1.52 1.39
N LEU A 44 -0.20 1.71 0.29
CA LEU A 44 -1.59 2.13 0.32
C LEU A 44 -2.43 0.98 -0.19
N VAL A 45 -3.20 0.38 0.72
CA VAL A 45 -4.02 -0.80 0.42
C VAL A 45 -5.45 -0.35 0.16
N GLY A 46 -5.91 -0.53 -1.06
CA GLY A 46 -7.26 -0.14 -1.46
C GLY A 46 -8.26 -1.27 -1.25
N THR A 47 -9.35 -0.97 -0.59
CA THR A 47 -10.45 -1.92 -0.36
C THR A 47 -11.75 -1.31 -0.86
N SER A 48 -12.74 -2.17 -1.12
CA SER A 48 -14.06 -1.72 -1.57
C SER A 48 -15.06 -1.59 -0.42
N SER A 49 -14.75 -2.10 0.75
CA SER A 49 -15.70 -2.10 1.87
C SER A 49 -15.00 -1.93 3.21
N VAL A 50 -15.78 -1.45 4.17
CA VAL A 50 -15.32 -1.33 5.56
C VAL A 50 -14.99 -2.71 6.14
N GLU A 51 -15.80 -3.72 5.80
CA GLU A 51 -15.59 -5.09 6.29
C GLU A 51 -14.23 -5.65 5.88
N ILE A 52 -13.84 -5.45 4.63
CA ILE A 52 -12.53 -5.92 4.14
C ILE A 52 -11.40 -5.13 4.81
N SER A 53 -11.58 -3.82 5.00
CA SER A 53 -10.60 -3.01 5.72
C SER A 53 -10.39 -3.50 7.13
N GLU A 54 -11.48 -3.83 7.84
CA GLU A 54 -11.41 -4.35 9.20
C GLU A 54 -10.77 -5.74 9.24
N LEU A 55 -11.10 -6.60 8.28
CA LEU A 55 -10.50 -7.94 8.16
C LEU A 55 -8.99 -7.84 8.01
N LEU A 56 -8.53 -7.02 7.07
CA LEU A 56 -7.10 -6.83 6.85
C LEU A 56 -6.43 -6.21 8.07
N GLY A 57 -7.10 -5.26 8.71
CA GLY A 57 -6.59 -4.65 9.94
C GLY A 57 -6.38 -5.67 11.05
N ARG A 58 -7.32 -6.58 11.24
CA ARG A 58 -7.17 -7.66 12.22
C ARG A 58 -6.01 -8.59 11.87
N MET A 59 -5.85 -8.93 10.59
CA MET A 59 -4.75 -9.77 10.15
C MET A 59 -3.39 -9.11 10.39
N LEU A 60 -3.30 -7.81 10.12
CA LEU A 60 -2.07 -7.05 10.38
C LEU A 60 -1.76 -6.94 11.87
N THR A 61 -2.79 -6.74 12.69
CA THR A 61 -2.62 -6.69 14.15
C THR A 61 -2.09 -8.02 14.68
N LEU A 62 -2.60 -9.14 14.18
CA LEU A 62 -2.12 -10.45 14.59
C LEU A 62 -0.66 -10.67 14.24
N ARG A 63 -0.15 -10.01 13.23
CA ARG A 63 1.26 -10.08 12.83
C ARG A 63 2.10 -8.96 13.41
N HIS A 64 1.54 -8.16 14.30
CA HIS A 64 2.22 -7.02 14.94
C HIS A 64 2.71 -5.99 13.91
N ILE A 65 1.94 -5.78 12.85
CA ILE A 65 2.25 -4.77 11.84
C ILE A 65 1.40 -3.53 12.11
N PRO A 66 2.02 -2.41 12.53
CA PRO A 66 1.28 -1.16 12.72
C PRO A 66 0.67 -0.68 11.41
N HIS A 67 -0.53 -0.15 11.47
CA HIS A 67 -1.24 0.34 10.29
C HIS A 67 -2.26 1.40 10.67
N ASN A 68 -2.68 2.18 9.69
CA ASN A 68 -3.76 3.14 9.83
C ASN A 68 -4.87 2.78 8.86
N ILE A 69 -6.10 3.08 9.24
CA ILE A 69 -7.26 2.90 8.37
C ILE A 69 -7.80 4.28 8.02
N LEU A 70 -7.87 4.55 6.72
CA LEU A 70 -8.38 5.79 6.18
C LEU A 70 -9.78 5.52 5.64
N ASN A 71 -10.81 6.13 6.24
CA ASN A 71 -12.15 6.00 5.72
C ASN A 71 -12.85 7.36 5.71
N ALA A 72 -13.86 7.50 4.87
CA ALA A 72 -14.52 8.78 4.61
C ALA A 72 -15.30 9.33 5.80
N LYS A 73 -15.52 8.53 6.84
CA LYS A 73 -16.29 8.97 8.02
C LYS A 73 -15.47 9.76 9.04
N LEU A 74 -14.14 9.70 8.95
CA LEU A 74 -13.24 10.29 9.96
C LEU A 74 -12.45 11.47 9.35
N HIS A 75 -13.14 12.47 8.87
CA HIS A 75 -12.54 13.60 8.14
C HIS A 75 -11.45 14.34 8.91
N GLN A 76 -11.58 14.48 10.23
CA GLN A 76 -10.59 15.21 11.02
C GLN A 76 -9.27 14.47 11.15
N GLN A 77 -9.32 13.13 11.18
CA GLN A 77 -8.12 12.31 11.29
C GLN A 77 -7.51 12.00 9.93
N GLU A 78 -8.28 12.19 8.87
CA GLU A 78 -7.86 11.86 7.50
C GLU A 78 -6.58 12.57 7.10
N ALA A 79 -6.47 13.87 7.39
CA ALA A 79 -5.28 14.65 7.02
C ALA A 79 -4.01 14.12 7.70
N GLN A 80 -4.12 13.70 8.98
CA GLN A 80 -2.99 13.13 9.70
C GLN A 80 -2.57 11.77 9.13
N VAL A 81 -3.56 10.94 8.80
CA VAL A 81 -3.29 9.62 8.23
C VAL A 81 -2.63 9.77 6.85
N VAL A 82 -3.14 10.68 6.02
CA VAL A 82 -2.56 10.95 4.70
C VAL A 82 -1.13 11.48 4.82
N ALA A 83 -0.88 12.36 5.79
CA ALA A 83 0.47 12.88 6.01
C ALA A 83 1.48 11.79 6.34
N GLN A 84 1.05 10.73 7.01
CA GLN A 84 1.91 9.61 7.38
C GLN A 84 2.00 8.55 6.29
N ALA A 85 1.03 8.51 5.40
CA ALA A 85 0.88 7.40 4.44
C ALA A 85 2.05 7.26 3.46
N GLY A 86 2.80 8.32 3.21
CA GLY A 86 3.95 8.32 2.30
C GLY A 86 5.30 8.27 3.02
N GLN A 87 5.33 7.90 4.29
CA GLN A 87 6.51 8.00 5.12
C GLN A 87 7.04 6.63 5.52
N SER A 88 8.28 6.61 5.97
CA SER A 88 8.88 5.47 6.64
C SER A 88 9.46 5.93 7.97
N ARG A 89 9.58 5.00 8.90
CA ARG A 89 10.12 5.28 10.24
C ARG A 89 11.14 4.22 10.61
N LEU A 90 12.17 4.65 11.32
CA LEU A 90 13.14 3.73 11.87
C LEU A 90 12.47 2.88 12.95
N GLY A 91 12.61 1.58 12.84
CA GLY A 91 12.03 0.64 13.80
C GLY A 91 12.81 -0.65 13.86
N LYS A 92 12.50 -1.45 14.87
CA LYS A 92 13.16 -2.73 15.08
C LYS A 92 12.23 -3.86 14.70
N VAL A 93 12.77 -4.83 13.97
CA VAL A 93 12.01 -6.00 13.52
C VAL A 93 12.86 -7.25 13.72
N MET A 94 12.20 -8.38 13.91
CA MET A 94 12.85 -9.67 13.96
C MET A 94 12.95 -10.21 12.55
N ILE A 95 14.17 -10.50 12.13
CA ILE A 95 14.44 -11.09 10.82
C ILE A 95 14.91 -12.52 11.03
N THR A 96 14.28 -13.45 10.32
CA THR A 96 14.66 -14.87 10.36
C THR A 96 15.45 -15.18 9.09
N ASP A 97 16.67 -15.72 9.26
CA ASP A 97 17.52 -16.07 8.15
C ASP A 97 17.17 -17.45 7.56
N GLU A 98 17.90 -17.87 6.54
CA GLU A 98 17.67 -19.13 5.85
C GLU A 98 17.87 -20.34 6.76
N ASN A 99 18.67 -20.20 7.81
CA ASN A 99 18.95 -21.27 8.78
C ASN A 99 17.93 -21.32 9.92
N GLY A 100 16.92 -20.45 9.89
CA GLY A 100 15.91 -20.38 10.94
C GLY A 100 16.33 -19.57 12.16
N ASN A 101 17.48 -18.93 12.12
CA ASN A 101 17.93 -18.08 13.21
C ASN A 101 17.30 -16.70 13.09
N SER A 102 16.77 -16.20 14.21
CA SER A 102 16.13 -14.88 14.26
C SER A 102 17.04 -13.90 14.98
N HIS A 103 17.10 -12.69 14.47
CA HIS A 103 17.83 -11.59 15.10
C HIS A 103 17.01 -10.30 14.97
N GLU A 104 17.27 -9.39 15.86
CA GLU A 104 16.63 -8.07 15.83
C GLU A 104 17.45 -7.15 14.94
N GLU A 105 16.77 -6.46 14.05
CA GLU A 105 17.41 -5.56 13.09
C GLU A 105 16.67 -4.24 13.08
N GLU A 106 17.42 -3.15 13.01
CA GLU A 106 16.86 -1.81 12.91
C GLU A 106 16.80 -1.43 11.43
N ARG A 107 15.63 -1.05 10.95
CA ARG A 107 15.37 -0.69 9.55
C ARG A 107 14.42 0.47 9.45
N MET A 108 14.46 1.12 8.29
CA MET A 108 13.40 2.04 7.91
C MET A 108 12.18 1.20 7.50
N LEU A 109 11.07 1.41 8.18
CA LEU A 109 9.84 0.65 7.98
C LEU A 109 8.80 1.54 7.32
N GLY A 110 8.26 1.11 6.19
CA GLY A 110 7.23 1.84 5.47
C GLY A 110 5.90 1.84 6.20
N ALA A 111 5.19 2.96 6.15
CA ALA A 111 3.85 3.06 6.74
C ALA A 111 2.86 2.18 5.98
N VAL A 112 1.91 1.62 6.70
CA VAL A 112 0.83 0.80 6.09
C VAL A 112 -0.48 1.52 6.30
N THR A 113 -1.17 1.84 5.21
CA THR A 113 -2.45 2.54 5.25
C THR A 113 -3.48 1.74 4.46
N ILE A 114 -4.61 1.44 5.08
CA ILE A 114 -5.74 0.78 4.41
C ILE A 114 -6.77 1.87 4.11
N ALA A 115 -7.12 2.02 2.84
CA ALA A 115 -8.08 3.04 2.41
C ALA A 115 -9.27 2.40 1.73
N THR A 116 -10.47 2.69 2.21
CA THR A 116 -11.69 2.32 1.49
C THR A 116 -11.84 3.21 0.26
N ASN A 117 -12.70 2.79 -0.65
CA ASN A 117 -12.99 3.57 -1.84
C ASN A 117 -13.33 5.02 -1.48
N MET A 118 -12.79 5.96 -2.24
CA MET A 118 -13.03 7.39 -2.11
C MET A 118 -12.39 8.06 -0.89
N ALA A 119 -11.83 7.31 0.05
CA ALA A 119 -11.14 7.90 1.20
C ALA A 119 -9.86 8.57 0.73
N GLY A 120 -9.55 9.76 1.24
CA GLY A 120 -8.36 10.51 0.86
C GLY A 120 -8.38 11.04 -0.57
N ARG A 121 -9.53 11.05 -1.22
CA ARG A 121 -9.68 11.51 -2.59
C ARG A 121 -9.24 12.98 -2.73
N GLY A 122 -8.41 13.24 -3.74
CA GLY A 122 -7.93 14.60 -4.01
C GLY A 122 -6.78 15.05 -3.14
N THR A 123 -6.33 14.22 -2.20
CA THR A 123 -5.22 14.55 -1.32
C THR A 123 -3.95 13.88 -1.84
N ASP A 124 -2.89 14.67 -1.99
CA ASP A 124 -1.60 14.15 -2.44
C ASP A 124 -0.86 13.49 -1.29
N ILE A 125 -0.31 12.32 -1.55
CA ILE A 125 0.54 11.61 -0.61
C ILE A 125 1.98 12.01 -0.91
N LYS A 126 2.60 12.75 0.01
CA LYS A 126 3.97 13.23 -0.15
C LYS A 126 4.95 12.17 0.35
N LEU A 127 6.00 11.96 -0.42
CA LEU A 127 7.02 10.97 -0.10
C LEU A 127 8.28 11.65 0.41
N SER A 128 8.92 11.06 1.41
CA SER A 128 10.23 11.49 1.85
C SER A 128 11.30 11.02 0.85
N ASP A 129 12.51 11.57 0.96
CA ASP A 129 13.61 11.19 0.08
C ASP A 129 13.96 9.70 0.25
N GLU A 130 13.98 9.23 1.48
CA GLU A 130 14.25 7.82 1.78
C GLU A 130 13.24 6.89 1.13
N VAL A 131 11.97 7.29 1.13
CA VAL A 131 10.90 6.52 0.50
C VAL A 131 11.07 6.49 -1.01
N ARG A 132 11.42 7.61 -1.62
CA ARG A 132 11.67 7.64 -3.07
C ARG A 132 12.84 6.73 -3.45
N GLU A 133 13.92 6.76 -2.68
CA GLU A 133 15.08 5.89 -2.91
C GLU A 133 14.73 4.41 -2.75
N ALA A 134 13.81 4.10 -1.85
CA ALA A 134 13.37 2.72 -1.62
C ALA A 134 12.43 2.20 -2.72
N GLY A 135 11.94 3.06 -3.60
CA GLY A 135 11.03 2.68 -4.69
C GLY A 135 9.67 3.35 -4.66
N GLY A 136 9.43 4.23 -3.70
CA GLY A 136 8.21 5.02 -3.61
C GLY A 136 7.02 4.26 -3.03
N LEU A 137 5.84 4.84 -3.21
CA LEU A 137 4.59 4.31 -2.67
C LEU A 137 4.18 3.05 -3.42
N ALA A 138 3.83 2.00 -2.67
CA ALA A 138 3.30 0.75 -3.22
C ALA A 138 1.78 0.73 -3.09
N ILE A 139 1.09 0.74 -4.20
CA ILE A 139 -0.36 0.61 -4.25
C ILE A 139 -0.71 -0.87 -4.32
N ILE A 140 -1.55 -1.32 -3.41
CA ILE A 140 -2.01 -2.71 -3.36
C ILE A 140 -3.54 -2.69 -3.43
N GLY A 141 -4.11 -3.15 -4.54
CA GLY A 141 -5.54 -3.29 -4.68
C GLY A 141 -5.98 -4.69 -4.25
N THR A 142 -7.02 -4.78 -3.43
CA THR A 142 -7.50 -6.07 -2.93
C THR A 142 -8.56 -6.69 -3.81
N GLU A 143 -8.95 -6.00 -4.87
CA GLU A 143 -9.89 -6.49 -5.89
C GLU A 143 -9.87 -5.53 -7.07
N ARG A 144 -10.34 -6.01 -8.22
CA ARG A 144 -10.59 -5.14 -9.36
C ARG A 144 -12.02 -4.62 -9.27
N HIS A 145 -12.20 -3.39 -9.70
CA HIS A 145 -13.53 -2.77 -9.76
C HIS A 145 -14.07 -2.90 -11.18
N ASP A 146 -15.39 -2.97 -11.31
CA ASP A 146 -16.03 -2.94 -12.62
C ASP A 146 -15.73 -1.63 -13.35
N SER A 147 -15.54 -0.56 -12.60
CA SER A 147 -15.18 0.73 -13.16
C SER A 147 -13.66 0.88 -13.23
N ARG A 148 -13.13 1.00 -14.44
CA ARG A 148 -11.72 1.31 -14.65
C ARG A 148 -11.33 2.64 -14.01
N ARG A 149 -12.29 3.53 -13.85
CA ARG A 149 -12.07 4.83 -13.23
C ARG A 149 -11.62 4.69 -11.78
N VAL A 150 -12.25 3.79 -11.03
CA VAL A 150 -11.89 3.55 -9.62
C VAL A 150 -10.48 2.96 -9.53
N ASP A 151 -10.17 1.98 -10.37
CA ASP A 151 -8.83 1.40 -10.41
C ASP A 151 -7.77 2.45 -10.74
N ARG A 152 -8.04 3.33 -11.70
CA ARG A 152 -7.13 4.41 -12.07
C ARG A 152 -6.95 5.41 -10.95
N GLN A 153 -8.00 5.70 -10.19
CA GLN A 153 -7.90 6.61 -9.05
C GLN A 153 -6.98 6.04 -7.98
N LEU A 154 -7.07 4.74 -7.74
CA LEU A 154 -6.18 4.09 -6.78
C LEU A 154 -4.73 4.12 -7.28
N ARG A 155 -4.47 3.68 -8.51
CA ARG A 155 -3.14 3.72 -9.10
C ARG A 155 -2.55 5.12 -9.14
N GLY A 156 -3.37 6.10 -9.44
CA GLY A 156 -2.94 7.48 -9.58
C GLY A 156 -2.44 8.13 -8.31
N ARG A 157 -2.53 7.45 -7.17
CA ARG A 157 -1.96 7.94 -5.92
C ARG A 157 -0.46 7.71 -5.82
N ALA A 158 0.10 6.84 -6.69
CA ALA A 158 1.53 6.61 -6.77
C ALA A 158 2.09 7.22 -8.05
N GLY A 159 3.40 7.49 -8.07
CA GLY A 159 4.09 8.01 -9.24
C GLY A 159 3.79 9.46 -9.56
N ARG A 160 3.20 10.20 -8.62
CA ARG A 160 2.88 11.61 -8.82
C ARG A 160 4.15 12.45 -8.89
N GLN A 161 4.13 13.47 -9.77
CA GLN A 161 5.25 14.41 -9.94
C GLN A 161 6.57 13.71 -10.28
N GLY A 162 6.49 12.55 -10.95
CA GLY A 162 7.66 11.79 -11.32
C GLY A 162 8.25 10.95 -10.21
N ASP A 163 7.60 10.85 -9.06
CA ASP A 163 8.05 9.96 -7.99
C ASP A 163 7.95 8.50 -8.43
N PRO A 164 8.90 7.66 -8.02
CA PRO A 164 8.76 6.22 -8.27
C PRO A 164 7.60 5.65 -7.47
N GLY A 165 7.12 4.51 -7.91
CA GLY A 165 6.03 3.82 -7.24
C GLY A 165 5.67 2.55 -7.97
N SER A 166 4.74 1.80 -7.40
CA SER A 166 4.25 0.57 -8.01
C SER A 166 2.78 0.37 -7.70
N SER A 167 2.12 -0.45 -8.50
CA SER A 167 0.77 -0.89 -8.22
C SER A 167 0.61 -2.35 -8.60
N VAL A 168 -0.16 -3.09 -7.82
CA VAL A 168 -0.52 -4.47 -8.09
C VAL A 168 -1.92 -4.73 -7.53
N PHE A 169 -2.74 -5.46 -8.28
CA PHE A 169 -4.06 -5.85 -7.82
C PHE A 169 -4.08 -7.35 -7.56
N PHE A 170 -4.69 -7.72 -6.44
CA PHE A 170 -4.85 -9.11 -6.03
C PHE A 170 -6.32 -9.48 -6.24
N VAL A 171 -6.56 -10.54 -6.98
CA VAL A 171 -7.92 -10.99 -7.30
C VAL A 171 -8.03 -12.47 -7.00
N SER A 172 -9.26 -12.96 -6.77
CA SER A 172 -9.51 -14.37 -6.59
C SER A 172 -10.66 -14.81 -7.48
N LEU A 173 -10.72 -16.12 -7.74
CA LEU A 173 -11.83 -16.70 -8.49
C LEU A 173 -13.14 -16.65 -7.71
N GLU A 174 -13.08 -16.39 -6.40
CA GLU A 174 -14.24 -16.21 -5.54
C GLU A 174 -14.75 -14.77 -5.50
N ASP A 175 -14.03 -13.82 -6.10
CA ASP A 175 -14.45 -12.41 -6.14
C ASP A 175 -15.67 -12.26 -7.04
N HIS A 176 -16.60 -11.39 -6.65
CA HIS A 176 -17.83 -11.14 -7.41
C HIS A 176 -17.80 -9.82 -8.12
#